data_6f0534f3a1604f28d2f9a6f492a88a49
#
_entry.id   6f0534f3a1604f28d2f9a6f492a88a49
#
_cell.length_a   1.000
_cell.length_b   1.000
_cell.length_c   1.000
_cell.angle_alpha   90.00
_cell.angle_beta   90.00
_cell.angle_gamma   90.00
#
_symmetry.space_group_name_H-M   'P 1'
#
loop_
_entity.id
_entity.type
_entity.pdbx_description
1 polymer ?
#
loop_
_entity_poly.entity_id
_entity_poly.type
_entity_poly.pdbx_seq_one_letter_code
_entity_poly.pdbx_strand_id
1 'polypeptide(L)'
;MNDVKTLVVDKYDGSLKAEHGTGRNMAPFVKYEWGEAAFEAMKAVKQLFDPKGLLNPGVIFNDDPQCHIKNFKPLPLIPIDEASPAEKVNKCIECGFCEVNCLSCGFTLSSRQRIVLQREISRLKQSGTDPERLSLLEKQYRYPGNQTCAGDGLCSMSCPMNINTGDLTHIIRQETLPKGSLGYKAGDFVANHFAGVKSSLRPVLSLANFGHSVLGTKAMSSITKGMHNVLGIPLWTPAMPKSYKVTSYKLQVATATSNELQATSTMQNDSAALVACSSVARNSTADKVVYFPSCINQTMGLPKKSPVEQPLVNKMISLLQKGGYEVIFPKDMDKLCCGTIWESKGMLDIADRKAAELEAALWEASEQGKYPVLCRSEE
;
A
#
# COMPACT_ATOMS: atom_id res chain seq x y z
N MET A 1 20.50 -17.28 -30.64
CA MET A 1 20.57 -15.94 -31.31
C MET A 1 21.02 -16.02 -32.77
N ASN A 2 22.03 -16.81 -33.13
CA ASN A 2 22.47 -16.92 -34.54
C ASN A 2 21.34 -17.39 -35.48
N ASP A 3 20.60 -18.43 -35.10
CA ASP A 3 19.47 -18.94 -35.89
C ASP A 3 18.32 -17.91 -35.96
N VAL A 4 18.10 -17.16 -34.87
CA VAL A 4 17.09 -16.08 -34.85
C VAL A 4 17.47 -14.96 -35.80
N LYS A 5 18.74 -14.52 -35.84
CA LYS A 5 19.18 -13.46 -36.75
C LYS A 5 18.98 -13.87 -38.22
N THR A 6 19.36 -15.10 -38.58
CA THR A 6 19.19 -15.63 -39.94
C THR A 6 17.72 -15.73 -40.32
N LEU A 7 16.88 -16.20 -39.40
CA LEU A 7 15.45 -16.29 -39.64
C LEU A 7 14.80 -14.91 -39.85
N VAL A 8 15.11 -13.95 -38.95
CA VAL A 8 14.49 -12.62 -38.96
C VAL A 8 15.00 -11.77 -40.13
N VAL A 9 16.32 -11.68 -40.29
CA VAL A 9 16.94 -10.81 -41.31
C VAL A 9 16.85 -11.43 -42.70
N ASP A 10 17.38 -12.65 -42.89
CA ASP A 10 17.53 -13.23 -44.24
C ASP A 10 16.20 -13.75 -44.79
N LYS A 11 15.35 -14.34 -43.96
CA LYS A 11 14.11 -14.96 -44.43
C LYS A 11 12.94 -14.01 -44.46
N TYR A 12 12.79 -13.14 -43.43
CA TYR A 12 11.64 -12.28 -43.26
C TYR A 12 11.93 -10.79 -43.47
N ASP A 13 13.14 -10.39 -43.80
CA ASP A 13 13.58 -8.99 -43.96
C ASP A 13 13.15 -8.12 -42.77
N GLY A 14 13.24 -8.68 -41.58
CA GLY A 14 12.78 -8.08 -40.33
C GLY A 14 13.90 -7.45 -39.52
N SER A 15 13.55 -6.70 -38.49
CA SER A 15 14.49 -6.04 -37.58
C SER A 15 14.67 -6.82 -36.29
N LEU A 16 15.94 -7.06 -35.92
CA LEU A 16 16.32 -7.77 -34.70
C LEU A 16 16.01 -6.99 -33.43
N LYS A 17 15.90 -5.68 -33.49
CA LYS A 17 15.61 -4.81 -32.34
C LYS A 17 14.12 -4.76 -31.98
N ALA A 18 13.22 -5.10 -32.91
CA ALA A 18 11.80 -4.88 -32.79
C ALA A 18 11.49 -3.44 -32.28
N GLU A 19 10.68 -3.28 -31.24
CA GLU A 19 10.36 -1.97 -30.64
C GLU A 19 11.36 -1.55 -29.53
N HIS A 20 12.22 -2.45 -29.05
CA HIS A 20 13.03 -2.24 -27.84
C HIS A 20 14.32 -1.46 -28.05
N GLY A 21 14.69 -1.16 -29.29
CA GLY A 21 15.98 -0.58 -29.63
C GLY A 21 17.12 -1.60 -29.60
N THR A 22 18.24 -1.24 -30.23
CA THR A 22 19.38 -2.13 -30.40
C THR A 22 20.09 -2.48 -29.08
N GLY A 23 20.33 -1.49 -28.25
CA GLY A 23 21.01 -1.67 -26.97
C GLY A 23 22.38 -2.35 -27.12
N ARG A 24 22.81 -3.06 -26.07
CA ARG A 24 23.99 -3.94 -26.07
C ARG A 24 23.68 -5.32 -26.62
N ASN A 25 22.46 -5.81 -26.43
CA ASN A 25 22.09 -7.18 -26.79
C ASN A 25 22.16 -7.42 -28.29
N MET A 26 21.73 -6.43 -29.09
CA MET A 26 21.72 -6.54 -30.54
C MET A 26 23.00 -5.94 -31.19
N ALA A 27 23.87 -5.30 -30.42
CA ALA A 27 25.10 -4.69 -30.94
C ALA A 27 25.96 -5.64 -31.83
N PRO A 28 26.17 -6.92 -31.51
CA PRO A 28 26.91 -7.83 -32.35
C PRO A 28 26.28 -8.13 -33.72
N PHE A 29 25.00 -7.83 -33.88
CA PHE A 29 24.21 -8.16 -35.05
C PHE A 29 23.88 -6.95 -35.94
N VAL A 30 24.21 -5.71 -35.50
CA VAL A 30 23.89 -4.47 -36.21
C VAL A 30 24.51 -4.46 -37.62
N LYS A 31 25.79 -4.82 -37.72
CA LYS A 31 26.48 -4.91 -39.00
C LYS A 31 25.86 -5.94 -39.95
N TYR A 32 25.38 -7.06 -39.41
CA TYR A 32 24.67 -8.10 -40.14
C TYR A 32 23.32 -7.61 -40.67
N GLU A 33 22.54 -6.96 -39.84
CA GLU A 33 21.18 -6.46 -40.19
C GLU A 33 21.25 -5.31 -41.20
N TRP A 34 22.17 -4.35 -41.01
CA TRP A 34 22.20 -3.10 -41.77
C TRP A 34 23.25 -3.05 -42.90
N GLY A 35 24.12 -4.01 -42.93
CA GLY A 35 25.26 -4.05 -43.87
C GLY A 35 26.40 -3.12 -43.48
N GLU A 36 27.54 -3.31 -44.18
CA GLU A 36 28.80 -2.60 -43.89
C GLU A 36 28.67 -1.08 -44.04
N ALA A 37 28.08 -0.63 -45.14
CA ALA A 37 28.00 0.80 -45.48
C ALA A 37 27.16 1.59 -44.45
N ALA A 38 26.03 1.06 -44.05
CA ALA A 38 25.18 1.69 -43.06
C ALA A 38 25.81 1.64 -41.67
N PHE A 39 26.46 0.53 -41.31
CA PHE A 39 27.17 0.39 -40.05
C PHE A 39 28.30 1.41 -39.89
N GLU A 40 29.14 1.60 -40.92
CA GLU A 40 30.22 2.60 -40.91
C GLU A 40 29.67 4.03 -40.89
N ALA A 41 28.57 4.32 -41.59
CA ALA A 41 27.93 5.62 -41.50
C ALA A 41 27.41 5.91 -40.07
N MET A 42 26.74 4.96 -39.41
CA MET A 42 26.31 5.10 -38.02
C MET A 42 27.50 5.32 -37.08
N LYS A 43 28.63 4.62 -37.32
CA LYS A 43 29.86 4.75 -36.54
C LYS A 43 30.49 6.12 -36.71
N ALA A 44 30.51 6.66 -37.92
CA ALA A 44 30.98 8.00 -38.20
C ALA A 44 30.15 9.09 -37.50
N VAL A 45 28.84 8.94 -37.48
CA VAL A 45 27.94 9.82 -36.70
C VAL A 45 28.26 9.73 -35.21
N LYS A 46 28.41 8.53 -34.66
CA LYS A 46 28.82 8.34 -33.26
C LYS A 46 30.14 9.03 -32.94
N GLN A 47 31.14 8.86 -33.81
CA GLN A 47 32.47 9.47 -33.64
C GLN A 47 32.43 10.99 -33.69
N LEU A 48 31.53 11.56 -34.50
CA LEU A 48 31.36 13.01 -34.61
C LEU A 48 30.81 13.62 -33.31
N PHE A 49 29.81 12.96 -32.69
CA PHE A 49 29.18 13.47 -31.47
C PHE A 49 29.84 13.03 -30.17
N ASP A 50 30.56 11.92 -30.20
CA ASP A 50 31.24 11.33 -29.04
C ASP A 50 32.64 10.85 -29.39
N PRO A 51 33.56 11.75 -29.75
CA PRO A 51 34.91 11.38 -30.19
C PRO A 51 35.74 10.66 -29.11
N LYS A 52 35.37 10.83 -27.85
CA LYS A 52 36.01 10.17 -26.69
C LYS A 52 35.36 8.86 -26.29
N GLY A 53 34.24 8.49 -26.91
CA GLY A 53 33.51 7.26 -26.58
C GLY A 53 32.95 7.16 -25.16
N LEU A 54 32.58 8.30 -24.56
CA LEU A 54 32.11 8.39 -23.17
C LEU A 54 30.63 8.07 -23.02
N LEU A 55 29.84 8.29 -24.07
CA LEU A 55 28.39 8.15 -24.02
C LEU A 55 28.00 6.71 -24.38
N ASN A 56 27.30 6.03 -23.44
CA ASN A 56 26.79 4.68 -23.63
C ASN A 56 27.78 3.70 -24.33
N PRO A 57 28.96 3.45 -23.76
CA PRO A 57 29.96 2.60 -24.38
C PRO A 57 29.42 1.16 -24.57
N GLY A 58 29.65 0.61 -25.74
CA GLY A 58 29.23 -0.77 -26.11
C GLY A 58 27.76 -0.90 -26.47
N VAL A 59 26.99 0.21 -26.58
CA VAL A 59 25.62 0.25 -27.10
C VAL A 59 25.68 0.51 -28.61
N ILE A 60 24.98 -0.29 -29.41
CA ILE A 60 24.99 -0.33 -30.88
C ILE A 60 26.35 -0.76 -31.44
N PHE A 61 27.46 -0.22 -30.98
CA PHE A 61 28.81 -0.54 -31.40
C PHE A 61 29.52 -1.29 -30.28
N ASN A 62 29.82 -2.56 -30.51
CA ASN A 62 30.52 -3.41 -29.55
C ASN A 62 31.44 -4.40 -30.30
N ASP A 63 32.71 -4.36 -29.97
CA ASP A 63 33.70 -5.24 -30.60
C ASP A 63 33.66 -6.68 -30.05
N ASP A 64 32.96 -6.90 -28.95
CA ASP A 64 32.76 -8.23 -28.38
C ASP A 64 31.55 -8.93 -29.01
N PRO A 65 31.74 -9.94 -29.87
CA PRO A 65 30.66 -10.65 -30.54
C PRO A 65 29.76 -11.45 -29.58
N GLN A 66 30.20 -11.62 -28.35
CA GLN A 66 29.49 -12.36 -27.31
C GLN A 66 28.94 -11.46 -26.21
N CYS A 67 28.94 -10.13 -26.38
CA CYS A 67 28.47 -9.20 -25.33
C CYS A 67 27.03 -9.46 -24.94
N HIS A 68 26.21 -10.04 -25.81
CA HIS A 68 24.80 -10.39 -25.57
C HIS A 68 24.59 -11.63 -24.67
N ILE A 69 25.66 -12.42 -24.44
CA ILE A 69 25.64 -13.63 -23.60
C ILE A 69 26.62 -13.57 -22.42
N LYS A 70 27.39 -12.47 -22.32
CA LYS A 70 28.28 -12.22 -21.19
C LYS A 70 27.66 -11.31 -20.17
N ASN A 71 28.12 -11.44 -18.94
CA ASN A 71 27.65 -10.61 -17.81
C ASN A 71 26.14 -10.61 -17.66
N PHE A 72 25.50 -11.73 -17.99
CA PHE A 72 24.14 -11.96 -17.53
C PHE A 72 24.11 -11.70 -16.03
N LYS A 73 23.28 -10.76 -15.61
CA LYS A 73 22.95 -10.62 -14.22
C LYS A 73 22.04 -11.80 -13.86
N PRO A 74 22.57 -12.90 -13.27
CA PRO A 74 21.67 -13.87 -12.70
C PRO A 74 20.84 -13.10 -11.68
N LEU A 75 19.53 -13.12 -11.81
CA LEU A 75 18.65 -12.55 -10.82
C LEU A 75 18.78 -13.43 -9.58
N PRO A 76 19.47 -12.96 -8.52
CA PRO A 76 19.58 -13.78 -7.32
C PRO A 76 18.18 -14.01 -6.78
N LEU A 77 17.89 -15.25 -6.45
CA LEU A 77 16.61 -15.59 -5.85
C LEU A 77 16.62 -15.17 -4.37
N ILE A 78 15.54 -14.55 -3.95
CA ILE A 78 15.27 -14.34 -2.54
C ILE A 78 14.78 -15.71 -2.02
N PRO A 79 15.35 -16.25 -0.93
CA PRO A 79 14.91 -17.52 -0.36
C PRO A 79 13.52 -17.31 0.29
N ILE A 80 12.49 -17.64 -0.46
CA ILE A 80 11.08 -17.55 -0.05
C ILE A 80 10.49 -18.94 -0.26
N ASP A 81 9.72 -19.40 0.71
CA ASP A 81 8.95 -20.64 0.63
C ASP A 81 7.95 -20.56 -0.54
N GLU A 82 7.86 -21.62 -1.34
CA GLU A 82 6.92 -21.73 -2.47
C GLU A 82 5.45 -21.62 -2.03
N ALA A 83 5.13 -21.98 -0.79
CA ALA A 83 3.80 -21.82 -0.21
C ALA A 83 3.52 -20.38 0.26
N SER A 84 4.53 -19.49 0.23
CA SER A 84 4.39 -18.13 0.69
C SER A 84 3.66 -17.24 -0.32
N PRO A 85 2.80 -16.30 0.13
CA PRO A 85 2.22 -15.27 -0.74
C PRO A 85 3.27 -14.47 -1.53
N ALA A 86 4.48 -14.33 -0.99
CA ALA A 86 5.58 -13.60 -1.62
C ALA A 86 6.37 -14.43 -2.66
N GLU A 87 6.05 -15.70 -2.93
CA GLU A 87 6.76 -16.54 -3.94
C GLU A 87 6.89 -15.83 -5.29
N LYS A 88 5.84 -15.12 -5.71
CA LYS A 88 5.83 -14.40 -6.99
C LYS A 88 6.89 -13.31 -7.09
N VAL A 89 7.47 -12.82 -5.98
CA VAL A 89 8.50 -11.77 -5.97
C VAL A 89 9.73 -12.17 -6.80
N ASN A 90 10.05 -13.47 -6.81
CA ASN A 90 11.16 -13.97 -7.61
C ASN A 90 10.92 -13.91 -9.13
N LYS A 91 9.67 -13.75 -9.57
CA LYS A 91 9.28 -13.55 -10.98
C LYS A 91 9.45 -12.10 -11.45
N CYS A 92 9.89 -11.18 -10.58
CA CYS A 92 10.06 -9.77 -10.90
C CYS A 92 11.11 -9.58 -12.03
N ILE A 93 10.69 -8.93 -13.11
CA ILE A 93 11.53 -8.57 -14.26
C ILE A 93 12.15 -7.17 -14.17
N GLU A 94 12.00 -6.51 -13.04
CA GLU A 94 12.55 -5.18 -12.74
C GLU A 94 12.09 -4.05 -13.69
N CYS A 95 10.93 -4.19 -14.35
CA CYS A 95 10.41 -3.23 -15.34
C CYS A 95 10.02 -1.86 -14.79
N GLY A 96 9.66 -1.75 -13.50
CA GLY A 96 9.32 -0.48 -12.85
C GLY A 96 7.84 -0.07 -12.89
N PHE A 97 6.96 -0.77 -13.60
CA PHE A 97 5.53 -0.37 -13.69
C PHE A 97 4.81 -0.26 -12.35
N CYS A 98 5.26 -0.99 -11.34
CA CYS A 98 4.72 -0.91 -9.99
C CYS A 98 5.04 0.40 -9.24
N GLU A 99 5.99 1.20 -9.74
CA GLU A 99 6.46 2.41 -9.03
C GLU A 99 5.40 3.52 -9.03
N VAL A 100 4.54 3.59 -10.04
CA VAL A 100 3.47 4.60 -10.15
C VAL A 100 2.42 4.48 -9.04
N ASN A 101 2.20 3.27 -8.52
CA ASN A 101 1.25 3.00 -7.44
C ASN A 101 1.93 2.89 -6.07
N CYS A 102 3.24 3.05 -6.00
CA CYS A 102 3.97 2.92 -4.75
C CYS A 102 3.99 4.25 -3.98
N LEU A 103 3.30 4.31 -2.84
CA LEU A 103 3.19 5.51 -2.00
C LEU A 103 4.54 6.05 -1.52
N SER A 104 5.55 5.21 -1.40
CA SER A 104 6.91 5.62 -0.98
C SER A 104 7.85 5.93 -2.13
N CYS A 105 7.41 5.78 -3.39
CA CYS A 105 8.23 6.12 -4.55
C CYS A 105 8.57 7.61 -4.57
N GLY A 106 9.83 7.93 -4.77
CA GLY A 106 10.33 9.31 -4.73
C GLY A 106 10.64 9.88 -3.33
N PHE A 107 10.18 9.24 -2.26
CA PHE A 107 10.50 9.61 -0.87
C PHE A 107 11.55 8.68 -0.26
N THR A 108 11.40 7.38 -0.46
CA THR A 108 12.31 6.35 0.01
C THR A 108 12.49 5.31 -1.10
N LEU A 109 12.41 4.00 -0.80
CA LEU A 109 12.49 2.97 -1.83
C LEU A 109 11.12 2.69 -2.44
N SER A 110 11.10 2.49 -3.75
CA SER A 110 9.93 1.96 -4.47
C SER A 110 9.80 0.45 -4.28
N SER A 111 8.64 -0.10 -4.69
CA SER A 111 8.40 -1.55 -4.70
C SER A 111 9.46 -2.32 -5.49
N ARG A 112 9.82 -1.87 -6.71
CA ARG A 112 10.90 -2.47 -7.51
C ARG A 112 12.25 -2.41 -6.81
N GLN A 113 12.61 -1.24 -6.27
CA GLN A 113 13.89 -1.05 -5.59
C GLN A 113 14.03 -1.95 -4.35
N ARG A 114 12.95 -2.21 -3.62
CA ARG A 114 12.94 -3.16 -2.49
C ARG A 114 13.32 -4.56 -2.95
N ILE A 115 12.73 -5.04 -4.03
CA ILE A 115 13.03 -6.37 -4.59
C ILE A 115 14.49 -6.45 -5.03
N VAL A 116 14.99 -5.45 -5.76
CA VAL A 116 16.37 -5.41 -6.25
C VAL A 116 17.38 -5.46 -5.10
N LEU A 117 17.14 -4.67 -4.05
CA LEU A 117 18.03 -4.66 -2.88
C LEU A 117 17.97 -5.96 -2.09
N GLN A 118 16.79 -6.57 -1.94
CA GLN A 118 16.67 -7.87 -1.27
C GLN A 118 17.34 -8.99 -2.06
N ARG A 119 17.31 -8.95 -3.37
CA ARG A 119 18.08 -9.86 -4.23
C ARG A 119 19.59 -9.73 -4.00
N GLU A 120 20.08 -8.48 -3.92
CA GLU A 120 21.51 -8.26 -3.64
C GLU A 120 21.90 -8.70 -2.22
N ILE A 121 21.08 -8.41 -1.22
CA ILE A 121 21.27 -8.89 0.16
C ILE A 121 21.31 -10.43 0.19
N SER A 122 20.36 -11.08 -0.49
CA SER A 122 20.31 -12.55 -0.58
C SER A 122 21.54 -13.12 -1.28
N ARG A 123 21.98 -12.49 -2.36
CA ARG A 123 23.21 -12.88 -3.08
C ARG A 123 24.45 -12.82 -2.19
N LEU A 124 24.61 -11.72 -1.45
CA LEU A 124 25.73 -11.53 -0.53
C LEU A 124 25.71 -12.53 0.62
N LYS A 125 24.52 -12.83 1.15
CA LYS A 125 24.35 -13.87 2.20
C LYS A 125 24.74 -15.26 1.69
N GLN A 126 24.29 -15.62 0.49
CA GLN A 126 24.54 -16.94 -0.08
C GLN A 126 26.00 -17.12 -0.52
N SER A 127 26.62 -16.08 -1.05
CA SER A 127 28.01 -16.14 -1.53
C SER A 127 29.04 -15.98 -0.42
N GLY A 128 28.67 -15.41 0.72
CA GLY A 128 29.62 -15.07 1.80
C GLY A 128 30.65 -14.00 1.40
N THR A 129 30.47 -13.36 0.23
CA THR A 129 31.37 -12.31 -0.25
C THR A 129 30.97 -10.96 0.33
N ASP A 130 31.95 -10.11 0.62
CA ASP A 130 31.75 -8.71 1.03
C ASP A 130 30.80 -8.53 2.23
N PRO A 131 31.19 -9.00 3.44
CA PRO A 131 30.35 -8.89 4.63
C PRO A 131 30.12 -7.45 5.10
N GLU A 132 31.04 -6.53 4.77
CA GLU A 132 30.89 -5.11 5.11
C GLU A 132 29.73 -4.48 4.32
N ARG A 133 29.71 -4.74 3.01
CA ARG A 133 28.61 -4.30 2.13
C ARG A 133 27.28 -4.91 2.53
N LEU A 134 27.26 -6.19 2.91
CA LEU A 134 26.05 -6.85 3.40
C LEU A 134 25.51 -6.14 4.64
N SER A 135 26.36 -5.93 5.65
CA SER A 135 25.98 -5.23 6.88
C SER A 135 25.47 -3.81 6.63
N LEU A 136 26.12 -3.09 5.71
CA LEU A 136 25.72 -1.74 5.31
C LEU A 136 24.33 -1.75 4.65
N LEU A 137 24.10 -2.66 3.69
CA LEU A 137 22.82 -2.78 2.99
C LEU A 137 21.68 -3.15 3.94
N GLU A 138 21.87 -4.11 4.84
CA GLU A 138 20.86 -4.49 5.83
C GLU A 138 20.49 -3.33 6.75
N LYS A 139 21.51 -2.60 7.24
CA LYS A 139 21.30 -1.41 8.08
C LYS A 139 20.55 -0.32 7.34
N GLN A 140 20.95 -0.02 6.10
CA GLN A 140 20.33 1.02 5.28
C GLN A 140 18.94 0.63 4.78
N TYR A 141 18.67 -0.66 4.54
CA TYR A 141 17.36 -1.15 4.11
C TYR A 141 16.29 -1.03 5.18
N ARG A 142 16.68 -1.04 6.46
CA ARG A 142 15.76 -1.13 7.60
C ARG A 142 14.65 -0.07 7.57
N TYR A 143 14.97 1.20 7.37
CA TYR A 143 13.96 2.27 7.31
C TYR A 143 13.37 2.39 5.90
N PRO A 144 14.13 2.75 4.85
CA PRO A 144 13.55 3.04 3.54
C PRO A 144 12.99 1.81 2.82
N GLY A 145 13.49 0.63 3.11
CA GLY A 145 13.01 -0.63 2.52
C GLY A 145 11.84 -1.24 3.29
N ASN A 146 12.04 -1.45 4.59
CA ASN A 146 11.10 -2.20 5.40
C ASN A 146 10.02 -1.31 6.06
N GLN A 147 10.40 -0.22 6.74
CA GLN A 147 9.44 0.55 7.54
C GLN A 147 8.53 1.45 6.71
N THR A 148 8.97 1.93 5.55
CA THR A 148 8.22 2.85 4.70
C THR A 148 7.31 2.16 3.67
N CYS A 149 7.29 0.84 3.60
CA CYS A 149 6.29 0.13 2.81
C CYS A 149 4.93 0.18 3.52
N ALA A 150 3.89 0.62 2.82
CA ALA A 150 2.54 0.63 3.37
C ALA A 150 1.97 -0.80 3.54
N GLY A 151 2.42 -1.76 2.73
CA GLY A 151 1.90 -3.13 2.73
C GLY A 151 0.52 -3.25 2.06
N ASP A 152 0.10 -2.22 1.34
CA ASP A 152 -1.26 -2.06 0.78
C ASP A 152 -1.53 -2.88 -0.49
N GLY A 153 -0.53 -3.55 -1.05
CA GLY A 153 -0.69 -4.34 -2.27
C GLY A 153 -0.91 -3.54 -3.56
N LEU A 154 -1.07 -2.22 -3.52
CA LEU A 154 -1.37 -1.39 -4.71
C LEU A 154 -0.33 -1.53 -5.82
N CYS A 155 0.91 -1.87 -5.48
CA CYS A 155 1.96 -2.10 -6.46
C CYS A 155 1.68 -3.30 -7.39
N SER A 156 0.84 -4.25 -6.99
CA SER A 156 0.45 -5.40 -7.82
C SER A 156 -0.48 -5.00 -8.96
N MET A 157 -1.27 -3.93 -8.80
CA MET A 157 -2.26 -3.51 -9.80
C MET A 157 -1.65 -3.12 -11.14
N SER A 158 -0.45 -2.53 -11.15
CA SER A 158 0.28 -2.18 -12.37
C SER A 158 1.39 -3.17 -12.71
N CYS A 159 1.55 -4.23 -11.94
CA CYS A 159 2.60 -5.22 -12.17
C CYS A 159 2.13 -6.27 -13.19
N PRO A 160 2.81 -6.43 -14.36
CA PRO A 160 2.45 -7.45 -15.35
C PRO A 160 2.58 -8.87 -14.82
N MET A 161 3.37 -9.08 -13.75
CA MET A 161 3.53 -10.36 -13.07
C MET A 161 2.64 -10.50 -11.83
N ASN A 162 1.78 -9.51 -11.56
CA ASN A 162 0.89 -9.46 -10.39
C ASN A 162 1.62 -9.69 -9.06
N ILE A 163 2.74 -8.98 -8.86
CA ILE A 163 3.58 -9.10 -7.67
C ILE A 163 3.18 -8.05 -6.64
N ASN A 164 2.78 -8.51 -5.46
CA ASN A 164 2.63 -7.69 -4.28
C ASN A 164 3.95 -7.63 -3.50
N THR A 165 4.62 -6.50 -3.50
CA THR A 165 5.86 -6.32 -2.71
C THR A 165 5.56 -6.19 -1.21
N GLY A 166 4.32 -5.89 -0.83
CA GLY A 166 3.87 -5.90 0.55
C GLY A 166 4.09 -7.25 1.22
N ASP A 167 3.80 -8.35 0.51
CA ASP A 167 3.97 -9.73 1.03
C ASP A 167 5.42 -10.00 1.42
N LEU A 168 6.39 -9.60 0.56
CA LEU A 168 7.82 -9.66 0.89
C LEU A 168 8.15 -8.85 2.15
N THR A 169 7.58 -7.65 2.25
CA THR A 169 7.82 -6.77 3.40
C THR A 169 7.27 -7.37 4.70
N HIS A 170 6.10 -8.03 4.64
CA HIS A 170 5.52 -8.71 5.80
C HIS A 170 6.39 -9.86 6.27
N ILE A 171 6.96 -10.67 5.37
CA ILE A 171 7.92 -11.72 5.72
C ILE A 171 9.15 -11.14 6.41
N ILE A 172 9.76 -10.10 5.84
CA ILE A 172 10.94 -9.46 6.44
C ILE A 172 10.61 -8.88 7.82
N ARG A 173 9.41 -8.31 8.01
CA ARG A 173 8.96 -7.83 9.32
C ARG A 173 8.75 -8.97 10.31
N GLN A 174 8.23 -10.11 9.88
CA GLN A 174 8.08 -11.31 10.70
C GLN A 174 9.43 -11.84 11.16
N GLU A 175 10.44 -11.88 10.28
CA GLU A 175 11.81 -12.27 10.64
C GLU A 175 12.45 -11.31 11.64
N THR A 176 12.17 -10.00 11.53
CA THR A 176 12.70 -8.99 12.45
C THR A 176 11.99 -8.97 13.81
N LEU A 177 10.81 -9.58 13.91
CA LEU A 177 10.01 -9.63 15.13
C LEU A 177 9.63 -11.09 15.48
N PRO A 178 10.60 -11.94 15.86
CA PRO A 178 10.36 -13.35 16.08
C PRO A 178 9.39 -13.60 17.24
N LYS A 179 8.62 -14.70 17.12
CA LYS A 179 7.74 -15.17 18.18
C LYS A 179 8.51 -15.33 19.49
N GLY A 180 7.95 -14.82 20.58
CA GLY A 180 8.60 -14.86 21.89
C GLY A 180 9.45 -13.63 22.25
N SER A 181 9.77 -12.74 21.30
CA SER A 181 10.40 -11.45 21.61
C SER A 181 9.49 -10.57 22.47
N LEU A 182 10.08 -9.62 23.20
CA LEU A 182 9.32 -8.68 24.04
C LEU A 182 8.31 -7.87 23.20
N GLY A 183 8.72 -7.45 22.00
CA GLY A 183 7.84 -6.73 21.09
C GLY A 183 6.65 -7.57 20.62
N TYR A 184 6.90 -8.85 20.30
CA TYR A 184 5.84 -9.78 19.93
C TYR A 184 4.85 -10.03 21.09
N LYS A 185 5.36 -10.28 22.30
CA LYS A 185 4.54 -10.47 23.51
C LYS A 185 3.72 -9.23 23.84
N ALA A 186 4.28 -8.04 23.66
CA ALA A 186 3.55 -6.78 23.83
C ALA A 186 2.41 -6.65 22.79
N GLY A 187 2.67 -7.00 21.53
CA GLY A 187 1.65 -7.02 20.48
C GLY A 187 0.51 -8.00 20.75
N ASP A 188 0.85 -9.21 21.24
CA ASP A 188 -0.14 -10.21 21.60
C ASP A 188 -0.97 -9.78 22.82
N PHE A 189 -0.32 -9.18 23.84
CA PHE A 189 -1.02 -8.58 24.98
C PHE A 189 -2.03 -7.52 24.52
N VAL A 190 -1.63 -6.61 23.61
CA VAL A 190 -2.51 -5.58 23.05
C VAL A 190 -3.67 -6.23 22.30
N ALA A 191 -3.45 -7.30 21.54
CA ALA A 191 -4.50 -8.01 20.82
C ALA A 191 -5.54 -8.63 21.76
N ASN A 192 -5.08 -9.27 22.84
CA ASN A 192 -5.95 -9.91 23.82
C ASN A 192 -6.72 -8.90 24.69
N HIS A 193 -6.18 -7.68 24.86
CA HIS A 193 -6.80 -6.61 25.67
C HIS A 193 -7.25 -5.41 24.83
N PHE A 194 -7.59 -5.64 23.56
CA PHE A 194 -7.79 -4.58 22.57
C PHE A 194 -8.86 -3.54 22.95
N ALA A 195 -9.99 -3.98 23.51
CA ALA A 195 -11.02 -3.07 24.01
C ALA A 195 -10.52 -2.14 25.12
N GLY A 196 -9.72 -2.67 26.05
CA GLY A 196 -9.09 -1.90 27.12
C GLY A 196 -8.11 -0.87 26.59
N VAL A 197 -7.26 -1.27 25.64
CA VAL A 197 -6.30 -0.38 24.98
C VAL A 197 -7.02 0.74 24.22
N LYS A 198 -8.05 0.43 23.44
CA LYS A 198 -8.90 1.44 22.78
C LYS A 198 -9.53 2.41 23.78
N SER A 199 -10.04 1.88 24.88
CA SER A 199 -10.68 2.69 25.91
C SER A 199 -9.69 3.63 26.62
N SER A 200 -8.45 3.19 26.84
CA SER A 200 -7.39 4.02 27.45
C SER A 200 -6.87 5.11 26.50
N LEU A 201 -7.00 4.93 25.19
CA LEU A 201 -6.62 5.96 24.23
C LEU A 201 -7.52 7.22 24.31
N ARG A 202 -8.79 7.04 24.63
CA ARG A 202 -9.77 8.15 24.70
C ARG A 202 -9.38 9.22 25.73
N PRO A 203 -9.11 8.89 27.00
CA PRO A 203 -8.66 9.90 27.97
C PRO A 203 -7.30 10.53 27.58
N VAL A 204 -6.38 9.78 26.98
CA VAL A 204 -5.11 10.33 26.49
C VAL A 204 -5.35 11.39 25.41
N LEU A 205 -6.20 11.10 24.43
CA LEU A 205 -6.58 12.06 23.39
C LEU A 205 -7.29 13.29 24.00
N SER A 206 -8.16 13.09 24.99
CA SER A 206 -8.84 14.19 25.68
C SER A 206 -7.86 15.07 26.43
N LEU A 207 -6.90 14.49 27.14
CA LEU A 207 -5.85 15.20 27.86
C LEU A 207 -4.93 15.98 26.90
N ALA A 208 -4.54 15.37 25.78
CA ALA A 208 -3.73 16.04 24.75
C ALA A 208 -4.48 17.24 24.14
N ASN A 209 -5.77 17.11 23.88
CA ASN A 209 -6.59 18.23 23.39
C ASN A 209 -6.78 19.33 24.46
N PHE A 210 -6.98 18.97 25.71
CA PHE A 210 -7.04 19.93 26.82
C PHE A 210 -5.69 20.67 26.97
N GLY A 211 -4.56 19.93 27.01
CA GLY A 211 -3.23 20.50 27.06
C GLY A 211 -2.98 21.48 25.90
N HIS A 212 -3.40 21.11 24.68
CA HIS A 212 -3.33 22.02 23.53
C HIS A 212 -4.18 23.30 23.73
N SER A 213 -5.33 23.20 24.38
CA SER A 213 -6.19 24.34 24.63
C SER A 213 -5.58 25.33 25.63
N VAL A 214 -4.82 24.82 26.60
CA VAL A 214 -4.20 25.63 27.66
C VAL A 214 -2.82 26.16 27.24
N LEU A 215 -1.97 25.29 26.69
CA LEU A 215 -0.57 25.61 26.41
C LEU A 215 -0.35 26.17 25.00
N GLY A 216 -1.29 25.95 24.09
CA GLY A 216 -1.17 26.33 22.68
C GLY A 216 -0.25 25.42 21.87
N THR A 217 -0.21 25.66 20.55
CA THR A 217 0.46 24.77 19.59
C THR A 217 1.99 24.71 19.78
N LYS A 218 2.64 25.86 20.00
CA LYS A 218 4.10 25.93 20.12
C LYS A 218 4.63 25.17 21.34
N ALA A 219 4.02 25.38 22.52
CA ALA A 219 4.44 24.71 23.74
C ALA A 219 4.18 23.20 23.68
N MET A 220 3.01 22.78 23.18
CA MET A 220 2.69 21.36 22.99
C MET A 220 3.67 20.67 22.03
N SER A 221 4.03 21.29 20.91
CA SER A 221 5.01 20.74 19.99
C SER A 221 6.39 20.58 20.64
N SER A 222 6.84 21.57 21.44
CA SER A 222 8.16 21.48 22.12
C SER A 222 8.18 20.38 23.19
N ILE A 223 7.15 20.32 24.02
CA ILE A 223 7.04 19.29 25.07
C ILE A 223 7.01 17.89 24.46
N THR A 224 6.15 17.67 23.45
CA THR A 224 6.00 16.34 22.83
C THR A 224 7.22 15.95 22.00
N LYS A 225 7.97 16.91 21.43
CA LYS A 225 9.26 16.64 20.79
C LYS A 225 10.31 16.19 21.79
N GLY A 226 10.36 16.80 22.98
CA GLY A 226 11.21 16.34 24.06
C GLY A 226 10.83 14.91 24.51
N MET A 227 9.55 14.65 24.73
CA MET A 227 9.06 13.31 25.08
C MET A 227 9.30 12.27 23.97
N HIS A 228 9.20 12.65 22.70
CA HIS A 228 9.54 11.78 21.59
C HIS A 228 11.01 11.35 21.63
N ASN A 229 11.92 12.30 21.85
CA ASN A 229 13.36 12.02 21.89
C ASN A 229 13.76 11.10 23.07
N VAL A 230 13.06 11.18 24.19
CA VAL A 230 13.38 10.41 25.41
C VAL A 230 12.62 9.08 25.46
N LEU A 231 11.34 9.07 25.13
CA LEU A 231 10.43 7.94 25.31
C LEU A 231 10.01 7.27 24.00
N GLY A 232 10.37 7.83 22.84
CA GLY A 232 9.98 7.30 21.54
C GLY A 232 8.47 7.39 21.22
N ILE A 233 7.70 8.19 21.98
CA ILE A 233 6.25 8.35 21.75
C ILE A 233 6.00 9.10 20.44
N PRO A 234 4.85 8.88 19.77
CA PRO A 234 4.52 9.61 18.56
C PRO A 234 4.50 11.12 18.76
N LEU A 235 4.98 11.86 17.75
CA LEU A 235 4.93 13.33 17.77
C LEU A 235 3.47 13.81 17.75
N TRP A 236 3.18 14.75 18.62
CA TRP A 236 1.89 15.43 18.59
C TRP A 236 1.83 16.45 17.44
N THR A 237 0.67 16.55 16.81
CA THR A 237 0.39 17.56 15.79
C THR A 237 -0.92 18.29 16.08
N PRO A 238 -1.11 19.53 15.58
CA PRO A 238 -2.37 20.27 15.73
C PRO A 238 -3.59 19.57 15.10
N ALA A 239 -3.32 18.65 14.14
CA ALA A 239 -4.33 17.83 13.48
C ALA A 239 -4.77 16.60 14.30
N MET A 240 -4.17 16.39 15.50
CA MET A 240 -4.54 15.26 16.35
C MET A 240 -6.03 15.30 16.68
N PRO A 241 -6.76 14.20 16.44
CA PRO A 241 -8.21 14.15 16.63
C PRO A 241 -8.59 14.21 18.12
N LYS A 242 -9.80 14.68 18.38
CA LYS A 242 -10.42 14.55 19.71
C LYS A 242 -10.81 13.10 19.96
N SER A 243 -10.94 12.71 21.21
CA SER A 243 -11.52 11.42 21.55
C SER A 243 -12.96 11.30 21.02
N TYR A 244 -13.32 10.11 20.58
CA TYR A 244 -14.65 9.81 20.09
C TYR A 244 -15.10 8.44 20.61
N LYS A 245 -16.37 8.26 20.82
CA LYS A 245 -17.00 6.97 21.14
C LYS A 245 -18.23 6.84 20.26
N VAL A 246 -18.32 5.76 19.53
CA VAL A 246 -19.55 5.39 18.83
C VAL A 246 -20.59 5.09 19.90
N THR A 247 -21.58 5.94 20.03
CA THR A 247 -22.76 5.64 20.84
C THR A 247 -23.68 4.79 19.98
N SER A 248 -24.09 3.62 20.48
CA SER A 248 -25.15 2.87 19.85
C SER A 248 -26.38 3.77 19.77
N TYR A 249 -26.69 4.27 18.59
CA TYR A 249 -27.92 4.98 18.36
C TYR A 249 -29.07 3.97 18.54
N LYS A 250 -29.70 3.98 19.67
CA LYS A 250 -31.12 3.60 19.73
C LYS A 250 -31.80 4.54 18.75
N LEU A 251 -32.26 4.00 17.64
CA LEU A 251 -32.96 4.72 16.59
C LEU A 251 -34.08 5.54 17.21
N GLN A 252 -33.89 6.84 17.38
CA GLN A 252 -35.01 7.74 17.29
C GLN A 252 -35.30 7.82 15.78
N VAL A 253 -36.25 7.03 15.33
CA VAL A 253 -36.96 7.30 14.09
C VAL A 253 -37.54 8.70 14.25
N ALA A 254 -36.81 9.70 13.78
CA ALA A 254 -37.39 10.99 13.55
C ALA A 254 -38.43 10.74 12.45
N THR A 255 -39.68 10.63 12.86
CA THR A 255 -40.80 10.89 12.00
C THR A 255 -40.58 12.29 11.43
N ALA A 256 -39.99 12.33 10.25
CA ALA A 256 -39.95 13.54 9.47
C ALA A 256 -41.40 13.91 9.18
N THR A 257 -41.90 14.84 9.99
CA THR A 257 -43.17 15.50 9.70
C THR A 257 -43.02 16.14 8.34
N SER A 258 -44.03 15.91 7.52
CA SER A 258 -44.22 16.26 6.13
C SER A 258 -44.08 17.75 5.77
N ASN A 259 -43.51 18.58 6.60
CA ASN A 259 -43.42 20.03 6.43
C ASN A 259 -42.03 20.56 5.98
N GLU A 260 -41.01 19.73 5.84
CA GLU A 260 -39.69 20.20 5.34
C GLU A 260 -39.41 19.91 3.85
N LEU A 261 -40.37 19.34 3.13
CA LEU A 261 -40.26 19.06 1.70
C LEU A 261 -40.72 20.21 0.79
N GLN A 262 -41.09 21.36 1.34
CA GLN A 262 -41.60 22.52 0.57
C GLN A 262 -40.66 23.72 0.43
N ALA A 263 -39.45 23.65 0.90
CA ALA A 263 -38.53 24.80 0.89
C ALA A 263 -37.23 24.56 0.08
N THR A 264 -37.31 24.06 -1.15
CA THR A 264 -36.25 24.27 -2.13
C THR A 264 -36.71 23.91 -3.56
N SER A 265 -37.74 24.61 -4.05
CA SER A 265 -38.07 24.64 -5.49
C SER A 265 -37.79 26.02 -6.06
N THR A 266 -36.57 26.47 -6.01
CA THR A 266 -36.07 27.63 -6.77
C THR A 266 -34.56 27.52 -6.93
N MET A 267 -34.13 26.73 -7.90
CA MET A 267 -32.92 27.01 -8.66
C MET A 267 -32.99 26.26 -10.00
N GLN A 268 -33.03 27.09 -11.04
CA GLN A 268 -33.06 26.73 -12.45
C GLN A 268 -31.77 26.11 -12.94
N ASN A 269 -31.94 25.14 -13.83
CA ASN A 269 -31.11 24.78 -14.96
C ASN A 269 -29.59 24.70 -14.78
N ASP A 270 -29.08 23.44 -14.74
CA ASP A 270 -28.03 23.04 -15.69
C ASP A 270 -27.99 21.51 -15.83
N SER A 271 -27.93 21.11 -17.08
CA SER A 271 -28.07 19.74 -17.57
C SER A 271 -26.84 18.90 -17.25
N ALA A 272 -26.98 17.89 -16.38
CA ALA A 272 -26.12 16.70 -16.40
C ALA A 272 -26.92 15.52 -15.83
N ALA A 273 -26.97 14.46 -16.61
CA ALA A 273 -27.78 13.28 -16.45
C ALA A 273 -27.69 12.64 -15.04
N LEU A 274 -28.65 12.95 -14.18
CA LEU A 274 -29.01 12.16 -13.03
C LEU A 274 -29.82 10.96 -13.54
N VAL A 275 -29.22 9.77 -13.49
CA VAL A 275 -29.94 8.52 -13.64
C VAL A 275 -31.05 8.52 -12.59
N ALA A 276 -32.28 8.67 -13.06
CA ALA A 276 -33.49 8.58 -12.25
C ALA A 276 -33.53 7.17 -11.65
N CYS A 277 -33.23 7.06 -10.37
CA CYS A 277 -33.55 5.88 -9.59
C CYS A 277 -35.06 5.83 -9.48
N SER A 278 -35.70 5.00 -10.32
CA SER A 278 -37.12 4.75 -10.32
C SER A 278 -37.59 4.42 -8.90
N SER A 279 -38.59 5.14 -8.44
CA SER A 279 -39.34 4.89 -7.23
C SER A 279 -40.02 3.52 -7.27
N VAL A 280 -39.29 2.48 -6.85
CA VAL A 280 -39.90 1.22 -6.45
C VAL A 280 -40.52 1.47 -5.10
N ALA A 281 -41.83 1.37 -5.00
CA ALA A 281 -42.57 1.37 -3.73
C ALA A 281 -41.99 0.24 -2.86
N ARG A 282 -41.16 0.59 -1.88
CA ARG A 282 -40.61 -0.35 -0.92
C ARG A 282 -41.67 -0.70 0.11
N ASN A 283 -41.98 -1.97 0.22
CA ASN A 283 -42.74 -2.52 1.33
C ASN A 283 -42.06 -2.12 2.66
N SER A 284 -42.83 -1.81 3.67
CA SER A 284 -42.53 -1.12 4.92
C SER A 284 -41.57 -1.81 5.90
N THR A 285 -40.66 -2.70 5.46
CA THR A 285 -39.55 -3.20 6.26
C THR A 285 -38.27 -2.56 5.77
N ALA A 286 -37.66 -1.68 6.57
CA ALA A 286 -36.36 -1.10 6.23
C ALA A 286 -35.34 -2.19 5.97
N ASP A 287 -34.62 -2.12 4.82
CA ASP A 287 -33.52 -3.03 4.55
C ASP A 287 -32.43 -2.81 5.61
N LYS A 288 -31.86 -3.91 6.11
CA LYS A 288 -30.83 -3.84 7.14
C LYS A 288 -29.44 -3.83 6.53
N VAL A 289 -28.51 -3.12 7.16
CA VAL A 289 -27.08 -3.12 6.79
C VAL A 289 -26.23 -3.22 8.06
N VAL A 290 -25.29 -4.12 8.07
CA VAL A 290 -24.30 -4.22 9.15
C VAL A 290 -23.18 -3.23 8.86
N TYR A 291 -22.90 -2.31 9.78
CA TYR A 291 -21.84 -1.33 9.64
C TYR A 291 -20.75 -1.56 10.68
N PHE A 292 -19.53 -1.80 10.21
CA PHE A 292 -18.34 -1.90 11.05
C PHE A 292 -17.36 -0.76 10.73
N PRO A 293 -17.36 0.32 11.53
CA PRO A 293 -16.38 1.39 11.40
C PRO A 293 -15.00 0.90 11.88
N SER A 294 -13.93 1.34 11.23
CA SER A 294 -12.57 0.99 11.63
C SER A 294 -12.27 1.38 13.08
N CYS A 295 -11.31 0.72 13.71
CA CYS A 295 -10.94 0.98 15.13
C CYS A 295 -10.52 2.45 15.36
N ILE A 296 -9.88 3.09 14.37
CA ILE A 296 -9.56 4.52 14.41
C ILE A 296 -10.85 5.35 14.46
N ASN A 297 -11.79 5.10 13.57
CA ASN A 297 -13.05 5.82 13.51
C ASN A 297 -13.95 5.59 14.75
N GLN A 298 -13.73 4.48 15.48
CA GLN A 298 -14.41 4.22 16.75
C GLN A 298 -13.83 5.01 17.94
N THR A 299 -12.58 5.49 17.82
CA THR A 299 -11.84 6.10 18.95
C THR A 299 -11.43 7.55 18.70
N MET A 300 -11.28 7.93 17.44
CA MET A 300 -10.81 9.24 17.02
C MET A 300 -11.91 10.00 16.28
N GLY A 301 -12.22 11.19 16.78
CA GLY A 301 -13.18 12.11 16.18
C GLY A 301 -12.49 13.15 15.30
N LEU A 302 -13.08 14.34 15.26
CA LEU A 302 -12.56 15.44 14.46
C LEU A 302 -11.43 16.19 15.19
N PRO A 303 -10.45 16.74 14.48
CA PRO A 303 -9.48 17.68 15.04
C PRO A 303 -10.16 18.99 15.48
N LYS A 304 -9.49 19.75 16.34
CA LYS A 304 -10.07 20.95 16.98
C LYS A 304 -10.55 22.01 15.99
N LYS A 305 -9.85 22.15 14.85
CA LYS A 305 -10.17 23.14 13.80
C LYS A 305 -10.61 22.44 12.50
N SER A 306 -11.41 21.39 12.62
CA SER A 306 -11.94 20.70 11.45
C SER A 306 -12.94 21.59 10.71
N PRO A 307 -12.88 21.70 9.38
CA PRO A 307 -13.92 22.32 8.58
C PRO A 307 -15.19 21.46 8.50
N VAL A 308 -15.11 20.23 8.98
CA VAL A 308 -16.20 19.25 8.98
C VAL A 308 -16.86 19.22 10.37
N GLU A 309 -18.18 19.25 10.41
CA GLU A 309 -18.95 19.33 11.66
C GLU A 309 -19.14 17.99 12.37
N GLN A 310 -19.21 16.89 11.61
CA GLN A 310 -19.53 15.57 12.15
C GLN A 310 -18.46 14.54 11.85
N PRO A 311 -18.14 13.62 12.79
CA PRO A 311 -17.28 12.47 12.54
C PRO A 311 -17.82 11.61 11.41
N LEU A 312 -16.88 10.94 10.70
CA LEU A 312 -17.20 10.13 9.55
C LEU A 312 -18.24 9.04 9.84
N VAL A 313 -18.15 8.41 11.02
CA VAL A 313 -19.14 7.39 11.47
C VAL A 313 -20.55 7.94 11.46
N ASN A 314 -20.75 9.15 12.03
CA ASN A 314 -22.06 9.78 12.07
C ASN A 314 -22.58 10.12 10.67
N LYS A 315 -21.70 10.61 9.79
CA LYS A 315 -22.07 10.89 8.39
C LYS A 315 -22.48 9.62 7.64
N MET A 316 -21.76 8.53 7.86
CA MET A 316 -22.07 7.25 7.23
C MET A 316 -23.41 6.70 7.73
N ILE A 317 -23.64 6.73 9.04
CA ILE A 317 -24.94 6.34 9.61
C ILE A 317 -26.07 7.18 9.01
N SER A 318 -25.91 8.51 8.98
CA SER A 318 -26.92 9.41 8.40
C SER A 318 -27.17 9.14 6.91
N LEU A 319 -26.13 8.80 6.15
CA LEU A 319 -26.22 8.45 4.73
C LEU A 319 -27.01 7.15 4.54
N LEU A 320 -26.69 6.11 5.30
CA LEU A 320 -27.38 4.82 5.24
C LEU A 320 -28.85 4.96 5.64
N GLN A 321 -29.15 5.73 6.69
CA GLN A 321 -30.51 6.01 7.12
C GLN A 321 -31.31 6.77 6.08
N LYS A 322 -30.70 7.79 5.42
CA LYS A 322 -31.33 8.50 4.29
C LYS A 322 -31.58 7.57 3.09
N GLY A 323 -30.74 6.56 2.92
CA GLY A 323 -30.91 5.49 1.93
C GLY A 323 -32.03 4.50 2.31
N GLY A 324 -32.67 4.64 3.46
CA GLY A 324 -33.75 3.75 3.95
C GLY A 324 -33.25 2.49 4.64
N TYR A 325 -31.98 2.45 5.06
CA TYR A 325 -31.41 1.30 5.76
C TYR A 325 -31.50 1.44 7.29
N GLU A 326 -31.83 0.34 7.96
CA GLU A 326 -31.58 0.18 9.39
C GLU A 326 -30.12 -0.24 9.61
N VAL A 327 -29.35 0.55 10.36
CA VAL A 327 -27.94 0.30 10.62
C VAL A 327 -27.76 -0.58 11.84
N ILE A 328 -27.16 -1.75 11.66
CA ILE A 328 -26.85 -2.71 12.72
C ILE A 328 -25.34 -2.67 12.99
N PHE A 329 -24.94 -2.74 14.25
CA PHE A 329 -23.55 -2.89 14.65
C PHE A 329 -23.30 -4.30 15.15
N PRO A 330 -22.12 -4.90 14.84
CA PRO A 330 -21.76 -6.19 15.40
C PRO A 330 -21.64 -6.11 16.92
N LYS A 331 -22.00 -7.20 17.57
CA LYS A 331 -21.89 -7.33 19.03
C LYS A 331 -20.43 -7.18 19.47
N ASP A 332 -20.22 -6.59 20.62
CA ASP A 332 -18.87 -6.38 21.18
C ASP A 332 -17.87 -5.65 20.26
N MET A 333 -18.36 -4.75 19.41
CA MET A 333 -17.58 -3.99 18.42
C MET A 333 -16.27 -3.40 18.98
N ASP A 334 -16.24 -3.05 20.27
CA ASP A 334 -15.04 -2.52 20.93
C ASP A 334 -13.87 -3.54 21.00
N LYS A 335 -14.16 -4.84 20.94
CA LYS A 335 -13.16 -5.91 20.96
C LYS A 335 -12.65 -6.29 19.56
N LEU A 336 -13.41 -5.93 18.52
CA LEU A 336 -13.17 -6.36 17.16
C LEU A 336 -12.11 -5.48 16.47
N CYS A 337 -11.31 -6.14 15.64
CA CYS A 337 -10.30 -5.52 14.79
C CYS A 337 -10.07 -6.37 13.54
N CYS A 338 -9.82 -5.73 12.39
CA CYS A 338 -9.52 -6.43 11.13
C CYS A 338 -8.17 -7.15 11.10
N GLY A 339 -7.27 -6.87 12.05
CA GLY A 339 -5.94 -7.50 12.08
C GLY A 339 -4.81 -6.70 11.43
N THR A 340 -5.11 -5.78 10.52
CA THR A 340 -4.12 -5.04 9.70
C THR A 340 -2.97 -4.42 10.52
N ILE A 341 -3.21 -3.93 11.74
CA ILE A 341 -2.13 -3.37 12.57
C ILE A 341 -1.07 -4.39 12.97
N TRP A 342 -1.44 -5.66 13.14
CA TRP A 342 -0.51 -6.77 13.41
C TRP A 342 0.10 -7.30 12.14
N GLU A 343 -0.68 -7.47 11.09
CA GLU A 343 -0.21 -7.85 9.75
C GLU A 343 0.89 -6.90 9.27
N SER A 344 0.64 -5.60 9.33
CA SER A 344 1.62 -4.57 8.96
C SER A 344 2.90 -4.58 9.81
N LYS A 345 2.94 -5.29 10.93
CA LYS A 345 4.12 -5.50 11.77
C LYS A 345 4.75 -6.89 11.62
N GLY A 346 4.18 -7.74 10.77
CA GLY A 346 4.64 -9.12 10.56
C GLY A 346 4.16 -10.12 11.63
N MET A 347 3.13 -9.78 12.39
CA MET A 347 2.50 -10.67 13.39
C MET A 347 1.29 -11.38 12.77
N LEU A 348 1.52 -12.17 11.72
CA LEU A 348 0.46 -12.72 10.86
C LEU A 348 -0.54 -13.59 11.62
N ASP A 349 -0.08 -14.46 12.52
CA ASP A 349 -0.96 -15.32 13.32
C ASP A 349 -1.88 -14.55 14.27
N ILE A 350 -1.44 -13.40 14.77
CA ILE A 350 -2.28 -12.50 15.57
C ILE A 350 -3.27 -11.79 14.65
N ALA A 351 -2.83 -11.35 13.47
CA ALA A 351 -3.68 -10.73 12.47
C ALA A 351 -4.81 -11.67 12.04
N ASP A 352 -4.48 -12.92 11.69
CA ASP A 352 -5.43 -13.97 11.30
C ASP A 352 -6.46 -14.25 12.40
N ARG A 353 -6.00 -14.36 13.66
CA ARG A 353 -6.88 -14.53 14.81
C ARG A 353 -7.87 -13.38 14.94
N LYS A 354 -7.41 -12.13 14.82
CA LYS A 354 -8.28 -10.94 14.92
C LYS A 354 -9.23 -10.81 13.73
N ALA A 355 -8.79 -11.18 12.54
CA ALA A 355 -9.62 -11.24 11.35
C ALA A 355 -10.74 -12.28 11.51
N ALA A 356 -10.42 -13.48 11.98
CA ALA A 356 -11.40 -14.53 12.23
C ALA A 356 -12.44 -14.14 13.30
N GLU A 357 -12.00 -13.45 14.38
CA GLU A 357 -12.93 -12.91 15.38
C GLU A 357 -13.89 -11.89 14.77
N LEU A 358 -13.41 -11.01 13.89
CA LEU A 358 -14.23 -10.03 13.20
C LEU A 358 -15.18 -10.71 12.22
N GLU A 359 -14.70 -11.64 11.41
CA GLU A 359 -15.50 -12.38 10.43
C GLU A 359 -16.69 -13.09 11.11
N ALA A 360 -16.44 -13.81 12.21
CA ALA A 360 -17.47 -14.49 12.97
C ALA A 360 -18.53 -13.50 13.50
N ALA A 361 -18.11 -12.35 14.02
CA ALA A 361 -19.03 -11.34 14.53
C ALA A 361 -19.87 -10.67 13.42
N LEU A 362 -19.27 -10.46 12.25
CA LEU A 362 -19.97 -9.91 11.09
C LEU A 362 -20.95 -10.93 10.48
N TRP A 363 -20.55 -12.20 10.43
CA TRP A 363 -21.41 -13.29 9.98
C TRP A 363 -22.66 -13.43 10.85
N GLU A 364 -22.50 -13.37 12.19
CA GLU A 364 -23.62 -13.38 13.13
C GLU A 364 -24.50 -12.13 12.93
N ALA A 365 -23.91 -10.94 12.89
CA ALA A 365 -24.64 -9.68 12.77
C ALA A 365 -25.40 -9.54 11.44
N SER A 366 -24.88 -10.14 10.36
CA SER A 366 -25.53 -10.14 9.04
C SER A 366 -26.59 -11.22 8.87
N GLU A 367 -26.94 -11.96 9.92
CA GLU A 367 -27.82 -13.15 9.85
C GLU A 367 -27.32 -14.12 8.77
N GLN A 368 -26.04 -14.53 8.86
CA GLN A 368 -25.37 -15.44 7.95
C GLN A 368 -25.27 -14.95 6.50
N GLY A 369 -25.01 -13.66 6.33
CA GLY A 369 -24.87 -13.03 5.03
C GLY A 369 -26.18 -12.57 4.38
N LYS A 370 -27.30 -12.65 5.09
CA LYS A 370 -28.59 -12.14 4.62
C LYS A 370 -28.58 -10.63 4.42
N TYR A 371 -27.92 -9.89 5.29
CA TYR A 371 -27.78 -8.45 5.18
C TYR A 371 -26.39 -8.05 4.67
N PRO A 372 -26.30 -7.03 3.82
CA PRO A 372 -25.00 -6.53 3.37
C PRO A 372 -24.18 -5.99 4.54
N VAL A 373 -22.88 -6.19 4.46
CA VAL A 373 -21.91 -5.70 5.44
C VAL A 373 -21.13 -4.54 4.82
N LEU A 374 -21.11 -3.41 5.50
CA LEU A 374 -20.30 -2.26 5.15
C LEU A 374 -19.16 -2.15 6.15
N CYS A 375 -17.98 -2.51 5.72
CA CYS A 375 -16.73 -2.23 6.42
C CYS A 375 -16.04 -1.06 5.73
N ARG A 376 -15.44 -0.18 6.51
CA ARG A 376 -14.46 0.75 6.00
C ARG A 376 -13.12 0.33 6.56
N SER A 377 -12.40 -0.46 5.82
CA SER A 377 -10.96 -0.58 5.91
C SER A 377 -10.35 0.31 4.84
N GLU A 378 -9.14 0.77 5.02
CA GLU A 378 -8.42 1.59 4.04
C GLU A 378 -7.72 0.72 2.99
N GLU A 379 -8.09 -0.55 2.91
CA GLU A 379 -7.59 -1.55 1.96
C GLU A 379 -8.56 -1.79 0.82
#